data_13b2f263dbe65cc948b840b7d64c1019
#
_entry.id   13b2f263dbe65cc948b840b7d64c1019
#
_cell.length_a   1.000
_cell.length_b   1.000
_cell.length_c   1.000
_cell.angle_alpha   90.00
_cell.angle_beta   90.00
_cell.angle_gamma   90.00
#
_symmetry.space_group_name_H-M   'P 1'
#
loop_
_entity.id
_entity.type
_entity.pdbx_description
1 polymer ?
#
loop_
_entity_poly.entity_id
_entity_poly.type
_entity_poly.pdbx_seq_one_letter_code
_entity_poly.pdbx_strand_id
1 'polypeptide(L)'
;MTRSTAREIAVHLVYGMDYTHAGVEEALDTLLETGYYAGLSDELELYSERPNKKQMAYIRAVAGGCAEKQAELDEIISRYAIGWSVSRISRLARAILRVAIYEILYVDDVPTGVAINEAVRLTRIYEDEDVVGFVNGILGSFVRGMDAEIKT
;
A
#
# COMPACT_ATOMS: atom_id res chain seq x y z
N MET A 1 3.53 15.85 8.37
CA MET A 1 3.75 14.38 8.43
C MET A 1 4.83 13.95 7.44
N THR A 2 5.40 12.77 7.66
CA THR A 2 6.42 12.20 6.78
C THR A 2 5.79 11.48 5.59
N ARG A 3 6.60 11.17 4.57
CA ARG A 3 6.17 10.31 3.46
C ARG A 3 5.77 8.91 3.99
N SER A 4 6.46 8.39 5.00
CA SER A 4 6.11 7.12 5.64
C SER A 4 4.69 7.15 6.24
N THR A 5 4.33 8.23 6.93
CA THR A 5 2.98 8.41 7.47
C THR A 5 1.95 8.52 6.35
N ALA A 6 2.24 9.30 5.32
CA ALA A 6 1.34 9.44 4.17
C ALA A 6 1.14 8.08 3.47
N ARG A 7 2.22 7.29 3.36
CA ARG A 7 2.14 5.94 2.77
C ARG A 7 1.24 5.02 3.60
N GLU A 8 1.33 5.08 4.91
CA GLU A 8 0.48 4.27 5.78
C GLU A 8 -0.99 4.66 5.63
N ILE A 9 -1.27 5.96 5.52
CA ILE A 9 -2.63 6.44 5.24
C ILE A 9 -3.12 5.91 3.87
N ALA A 10 -2.25 5.92 2.85
CA ALA A 10 -2.60 5.36 1.54
C ALA A 10 -2.93 3.87 1.64
N VAL A 11 -2.18 3.10 2.43
CA VAL A 11 -2.47 1.68 2.68
C VAL A 11 -3.84 1.50 3.32
N HIS A 12 -4.17 2.33 4.31
CA HIS A 12 -5.48 2.28 4.97
C HIS A 12 -6.61 2.56 3.98
N LEU A 13 -6.41 3.53 3.07
CA LEU A 13 -7.40 3.83 2.03
C LEU A 13 -7.56 2.66 1.06
N VAL A 14 -6.46 2.09 0.59
CA VAL A 14 -6.49 0.93 -0.33
C VAL A 14 -7.22 -0.23 0.33
N TYR A 15 -6.94 -0.50 1.61
CA TYR A 15 -7.62 -1.52 2.37
C TYR A 15 -9.13 -1.24 2.46
N GLY A 16 -9.50 -0.01 2.80
CA GLY A 16 -10.92 0.37 2.93
C GLY A 16 -11.67 0.31 1.60
N MET A 17 -11.04 0.77 0.52
CA MET A 17 -11.63 0.73 -0.83
C MET A 17 -11.85 -0.70 -1.32
N ASP A 18 -10.93 -1.61 -0.99
CA ASP A 18 -11.07 -3.03 -1.32
C ASP A 18 -12.29 -3.63 -0.60
N TYR A 19 -12.54 -3.18 0.61
CA TYR A 19 -13.66 -3.66 1.42
C TYR A 19 -15.00 -3.05 0.99
N THR A 20 -15.03 -1.73 0.75
CA THR A 20 -16.28 -0.99 0.45
C THR A 20 -16.59 -0.88 -1.03
N HIS A 21 -15.59 -1.10 -1.89
CA HIS A 21 -15.67 -0.88 -3.34
C HIS A 21 -15.89 0.60 -3.72
N ALA A 22 -15.59 1.53 -2.80
CA ALA A 22 -15.69 2.96 -3.06
C ALA A 22 -14.59 3.41 -4.03
N GLY A 23 -14.85 4.45 -4.80
CA GLY A 23 -13.83 5.12 -5.61
C GLY A 23 -12.92 5.98 -4.74
N VAL A 24 -11.76 6.38 -5.28
CA VAL A 24 -10.75 7.12 -4.51
C VAL A 24 -11.28 8.45 -3.99
N GLU A 25 -12.04 9.19 -4.78
CA GLU A 25 -12.55 10.51 -4.36
C GLU A 25 -13.57 10.36 -3.23
N GLU A 26 -14.46 9.37 -3.31
CA GLU A 26 -15.42 9.08 -2.25
C GLU A 26 -14.69 8.65 -0.97
N ALA A 27 -13.69 7.78 -1.08
CA ALA A 27 -12.91 7.32 0.06
C ALA A 27 -12.16 8.47 0.72
N LEU A 28 -11.57 9.37 -0.08
CA LEU A 28 -10.87 10.56 0.44
C LEU A 28 -11.84 11.53 1.11
N ASP A 29 -12.99 11.78 0.49
CA ASP A 29 -14.00 12.68 1.08
C ASP A 29 -14.46 12.15 2.44
N THR A 30 -14.68 10.85 2.56
CA THR A 30 -15.07 10.22 3.82
C THR A 30 -13.96 10.35 4.87
N LEU A 31 -12.71 10.05 4.50
CA LEU A 31 -11.58 10.15 5.42
C LEU A 31 -11.37 11.58 5.91
N LEU A 32 -11.47 12.56 5.01
CA LEU A 32 -11.14 13.95 5.29
C LEU A 32 -12.29 14.75 5.89
N GLU A 33 -13.48 14.14 6.04
CA GLU A 33 -14.57 14.79 6.73
C GLU A 33 -14.07 15.17 8.13
N THR A 34 -14.29 16.43 8.52
CA THR A 34 -13.64 17.03 9.71
C THR A 34 -13.88 16.24 11.00
N GLY A 35 -15.12 15.86 11.24
CA GLY A 35 -15.45 15.08 12.44
C GLY A 35 -14.87 13.69 12.45
N TYR A 36 -14.87 13.03 11.29
CA TYR A 36 -14.32 11.70 11.14
C TYR A 36 -12.79 11.69 11.35
N TYR A 37 -12.07 12.61 10.70
CA TYR A 37 -10.62 12.70 10.84
C TYR A 37 -10.23 13.05 12.28
N ALA A 38 -10.93 13.98 12.90
CA ALA A 38 -10.69 14.34 14.30
C ALA A 38 -10.89 13.14 15.23
N GLY A 39 -11.93 12.33 14.99
CA GLY A 39 -12.17 11.12 15.75
C GLY A 39 -11.03 10.09 15.59
N LEU A 40 -10.51 9.94 14.37
CA LEU A 40 -9.36 9.06 14.14
C LEU A 40 -8.12 9.57 14.86
N SER A 41 -7.90 10.89 14.89
CA SER A 41 -6.70 11.45 15.55
C SER A 41 -6.73 11.26 17.06
N ASP A 42 -7.90 11.10 17.67
CA ASP A 42 -8.02 10.79 19.10
C ASP A 42 -7.61 9.34 19.40
N GLU A 43 -7.73 8.45 18.43
CA GLU A 43 -7.43 7.02 18.60
C GLU A 43 -6.08 6.60 18.04
N LEU A 44 -5.64 7.22 16.96
CA LEU A 44 -4.43 6.83 16.22
C LEU A 44 -3.53 8.03 15.98
N GLU A 45 -2.31 7.96 16.50
CA GLU A 45 -1.29 9.00 16.29
C GLU A 45 -1.03 9.27 14.81
N LEU A 46 -1.21 8.26 13.96
CA LEU A 46 -1.08 8.38 12.50
C LEU A 46 -1.89 9.55 11.94
N TYR A 47 -3.05 9.81 12.51
CA TYR A 47 -3.98 10.85 12.06
C TYR A 47 -3.89 12.14 12.89
N SER A 48 -2.81 12.33 13.65
CA SER A 48 -2.62 13.52 14.49
C SER A 48 -2.47 14.82 13.68
N GLU A 49 -2.00 14.72 12.44
CA GLU A 49 -1.89 15.83 11.51
C GLU A 49 -2.70 15.54 10.25
N ARG A 50 -3.30 16.58 9.66
CA ARG A 50 -3.93 16.43 8.35
C ARG A 50 -2.86 16.54 7.27
N PRO A 51 -2.96 15.75 6.18
CA PRO A 51 -2.01 15.86 5.07
C PRO A 51 -2.05 17.25 4.43
N ASN A 52 -0.87 17.78 4.09
CA ASN A 52 -0.78 19.00 3.29
C ASN A 52 -1.04 18.68 1.80
N LYS A 53 -0.98 19.70 0.93
CA LYS A 53 -1.26 19.54 -0.50
C LYS A 53 -0.38 18.48 -1.17
N LYS A 54 0.91 18.49 -0.86
CA LYS A 54 1.89 17.55 -1.46
C LYS A 54 1.61 16.13 -1.00
N GLN A 55 1.34 15.97 0.28
CA GLN A 55 1.00 14.66 0.86
C GLN A 55 -0.33 14.15 0.33
N MET A 56 -1.32 15.02 0.16
CA MET A 56 -2.61 14.66 -0.45
C MET A 56 -2.44 14.21 -1.89
N ALA A 57 -1.60 14.90 -2.66
CA ALA A 57 -1.31 14.48 -4.03
C ALA A 57 -0.72 13.08 -4.08
N TYR A 58 0.21 12.78 -3.18
CA TYR A 58 0.80 11.44 -3.08
C TYR A 58 -0.26 10.40 -2.69
N ILE A 59 -1.04 10.67 -1.65
CA ILE A 59 -2.07 9.73 -1.17
C ILE A 59 -3.09 9.44 -2.26
N ARG A 60 -3.57 10.50 -2.94
CA ARG A 60 -4.54 10.34 -4.04
C ARG A 60 -3.95 9.55 -5.19
N ALA A 61 -2.71 9.84 -5.58
CA ALA A 61 -2.05 9.15 -6.69
C ALA A 61 -1.86 7.66 -6.37
N VAL A 62 -1.40 7.33 -5.19
CA VAL A 62 -1.13 5.94 -4.81
C VAL A 62 -2.44 5.17 -4.62
N ALA A 63 -3.38 5.70 -3.86
CA ALA A 63 -4.65 5.01 -3.62
C ALA A 63 -5.46 4.87 -4.91
N GLY A 64 -5.55 5.93 -5.70
CA GLY A 64 -6.25 5.91 -6.98
C GLY A 64 -5.56 5.00 -8.00
N GLY A 65 -4.23 5.04 -8.04
CA GLY A 65 -3.44 4.18 -8.91
C GLY A 65 -3.59 2.71 -8.56
N CYS A 66 -3.60 2.37 -7.27
CA CYS A 66 -3.85 0.99 -6.84
C CYS A 66 -5.24 0.50 -7.26
N ALA A 67 -6.26 1.36 -7.17
CA ALA A 67 -7.61 1.01 -7.61
C ALA A 67 -7.65 0.79 -9.13
N GLU A 68 -7.04 1.71 -9.89
CA GLU A 68 -7.00 1.63 -11.35
C GLU A 68 -6.22 0.42 -11.84
N LYS A 69 -5.10 0.09 -11.19
CA LYS A 69 -4.18 -0.99 -11.59
C LYS A 69 -4.39 -2.27 -10.80
N GLN A 70 -5.49 -2.40 -10.08
CA GLN A 70 -5.70 -3.52 -9.14
C GLN A 70 -5.49 -4.89 -9.81
N ALA A 71 -6.03 -5.09 -11.00
CA ALA A 71 -5.89 -6.38 -11.71
C ALA A 71 -4.43 -6.70 -12.02
N GLU A 72 -3.66 -5.71 -12.49
CA GLU A 72 -2.23 -5.86 -12.76
C GLU A 72 -1.45 -6.18 -11.48
N LEU A 73 -1.74 -5.43 -10.40
CA LEU A 73 -1.06 -5.62 -9.13
C LEU A 73 -1.35 -7.00 -8.53
N ASP A 74 -2.60 -7.43 -8.60
CA ASP A 74 -3.00 -8.73 -8.08
C ASP A 74 -2.41 -9.89 -8.90
N GLU A 75 -2.24 -9.71 -10.21
CA GLU A 75 -1.58 -10.71 -11.06
C GLU A 75 -0.11 -10.86 -10.66
N ILE A 76 0.56 -9.74 -10.37
CA ILE A 76 1.95 -9.77 -9.90
C ILE A 76 2.04 -10.48 -8.55
N ILE A 77 1.16 -10.15 -7.61
CA ILE A 77 1.12 -10.80 -6.29
C ILE A 77 0.94 -12.31 -6.48
N SER A 78 -0.01 -12.71 -7.30
CA SER A 78 -0.31 -14.12 -7.55
C SER A 78 0.89 -14.86 -8.16
N ARG A 79 1.60 -14.20 -9.07
CA ARG A 79 2.76 -14.80 -9.76
C ARG A 79 3.88 -15.15 -8.79
N TYR A 80 4.11 -14.29 -7.79
CA TYR A 80 5.23 -14.46 -6.87
C TYR A 80 4.84 -15.03 -5.50
N ALA A 81 3.55 -15.26 -5.27
CA ALA A 81 3.04 -15.85 -4.03
C ALA A 81 3.07 -17.39 -4.12
N ILE A 82 4.25 -17.96 -4.26
CA ILE A 82 4.42 -19.40 -4.45
C ILE A 82 3.96 -20.14 -3.20
N GLY A 83 3.06 -21.09 -3.38
CA GLY A 83 2.51 -21.89 -2.28
C GLY A 83 1.36 -21.23 -1.52
N TRP A 84 0.97 -20.00 -1.90
CA TRP A 84 -0.13 -19.28 -1.26
C TRP A 84 -1.14 -18.84 -2.31
N SER A 85 -2.41 -19.04 -2.07
CA SER A 85 -3.44 -18.44 -2.92
C SER A 85 -3.68 -17.00 -2.47
N VAL A 86 -3.96 -16.10 -3.42
CA VAL A 86 -4.24 -14.68 -3.12
C VAL A 86 -5.40 -14.56 -2.13
N SER A 87 -6.36 -15.47 -2.18
CA SER A 87 -7.51 -15.48 -1.27
C SER A 87 -7.14 -15.75 0.19
N ARG A 88 -5.98 -16.37 0.44
CA ARG A 88 -5.48 -16.65 1.81
C ARG A 88 -4.66 -15.51 2.38
N ILE A 89 -4.24 -14.58 1.54
CA ILE A 89 -3.51 -13.40 1.98
C ILE A 89 -4.52 -12.46 2.62
N SER A 90 -4.21 -11.95 3.82
CA SER A 90 -5.10 -11.00 4.49
C SER A 90 -5.33 -9.77 3.60
N ARG A 91 -6.48 -9.13 3.72
CA ARG A 91 -6.78 -7.91 2.96
C ARG A 91 -5.77 -6.81 3.23
N LEU A 92 -5.29 -6.70 4.47
CA LEU A 92 -4.30 -5.69 4.82
C LEU A 92 -2.95 -5.99 4.18
N ALA A 93 -2.48 -7.23 4.22
CA ALA A 93 -1.24 -7.62 3.55
C ALA A 93 -1.34 -7.38 2.04
N ARG A 94 -2.49 -7.65 1.43
CA ARG A 94 -2.71 -7.33 0.01
C ARG A 94 -2.63 -5.84 -0.26
N ALA A 95 -3.22 -5.02 0.61
CA ALA A 95 -3.15 -3.56 0.47
C ALA A 95 -1.70 -3.08 0.54
N ILE A 96 -0.93 -3.60 1.49
CA ILE A 96 0.49 -3.27 1.64
C ILE A 96 1.27 -3.67 0.37
N LEU A 97 1.05 -4.88 -0.13
CA LEU A 97 1.70 -5.37 -1.35
C LEU A 97 1.31 -4.53 -2.57
N ARG A 98 0.03 -4.19 -2.72
CA ARG A 98 -0.43 -3.36 -3.82
C ARG A 98 0.26 -2.00 -3.82
N VAL A 99 0.32 -1.33 -2.66
CA VAL A 99 0.99 -0.04 -2.54
C VAL A 99 2.46 -0.14 -2.87
N ALA A 100 3.17 -1.14 -2.32
CA ALA A 100 4.60 -1.31 -2.57
C ALA A 100 4.89 -1.57 -4.05
N ILE A 101 4.15 -2.46 -4.68
CA ILE A 101 4.35 -2.79 -6.10
C ILE A 101 4.00 -1.57 -6.97
N TYR A 102 2.93 -0.85 -6.64
CA TYR A 102 2.57 0.37 -7.35
C TYR A 102 3.68 1.41 -7.28
N GLU A 103 4.26 1.62 -6.09
CA GLU A 103 5.37 2.56 -5.94
C GLU A 103 6.59 2.15 -6.76
N ILE A 104 6.92 0.87 -6.77
CA ILE A 104 8.06 0.35 -7.54
C ILE A 104 7.86 0.59 -9.04
N LEU A 105 6.64 0.38 -9.53
CA LEU A 105 6.35 0.48 -10.97
C LEU A 105 6.09 1.91 -11.44
N TYR A 106 5.45 2.74 -10.63
CA TYR A 106 4.86 3.98 -11.11
C TYR A 106 5.27 5.25 -10.36
N VAL A 107 6.01 5.15 -9.26
CA VAL A 107 6.42 6.33 -8.49
C VAL A 107 7.95 6.46 -8.55
N ASP A 108 8.40 7.28 -9.47
CA ASP A 108 9.82 7.38 -9.84
C ASP A 108 10.74 7.84 -8.70
N ASP A 109 10.23 8.67 -7.79
CA ASP A 109 11.04 9.23 -6.70
C ASP A 109 11.14 8.31 -5.47
N VAL A 110 10.57 7.08 -5.55
CA VAL A 110 10.68 6.09 -4.48
C VAL A 110 11.67 5.00 -4.91
N PRO A 111 12.84 4.93 -4.27
CA PRO A 111 13.76 3.81 -4.55
C PRO A 111 13.12 2.47 -4.20
N THR A 112 13.43 1.46 -4.99
CA THR A 112 12.89 0.10 -4.81
C THR A 112 13.13 -0.43 -3.38
N GLY A 113 14.34 -0.24 -2.85
CA GLY A 113 14.66 -0.67 -1.49
C GLY A 113 13.83 0.02 -0.43
N VAL A 114 13.47 1.29 -0.64
CA VAL A 114 12.62 2.04 0.28
C VAL A 114 11.20 1.47 0.25
N ALA A 115 10.65 1.19 -0.93
CA ALA A 115 9.31 0.60 -1.06
C ALA A 115 9.23 -0.75 -0.33
N ILE A 116 10.24 -1.59 -0.48
CA ILE A 116 10.28 -2.91 0.17
C ILE A 116 10.40 -2.75 1.69
N ASN A 117 11.33 -1.91 2.15
CA ASN A 117 11.56 -1.70 3.59
C ASN A 117 10.30 -1.13 4.27
N GLU A 118 9.62 -0.21 3.61
CA GLU A 118 8.38 0.36 4.14
C GLU A 118 7.26 -0.67 4.21
N ALA A 119 7.14 -1.52 3.19
CA ALA A 119 6.15 -2.62 3.20
C ALA A 119 6.42 -3.59 4.35
N VAL A 120 7.69 -3.94 4.58
CA VAL A 120 8.08 -4.82 5.69
C VAL A 120 7.78 -4.15 7.02
N ARG A 121 8.10 -2.86 7.16
CA ARG A 121 7.81 -2.10 8.38
C ARG A 121 6.32 -2.10 8.69
N LEU A 122 5.48 -1.80 7.70
CA LEU A 122 4.03 -1.76 7.87
C LEU A 122 3.46 -3.15 8.20
N THR A 123 3.96 -4.18 7.53
CA THR A 123 3.51 -5.55 7.82
C THR A 123 3.84 -5.93 9.26
N ARG A 124 5.03 -5.55 9.75
CA ARG A 124 5.46 -5.86 11.12
C ARG A 124 4.58 -5.17 12.17
N ILE A 125 4.01 -3.99 11.84
CA ILE A 125 3.10 -3.28 12.76
C ILE A 125 1.77 -4.04 12.90
N TYR A 126 1.25 -4.61 11.81
CA TYR A 126 -0.12 -5.10 11.76
C TYR A 126 -0.27 -6.63 11.71
N GLU A 127 0.80 -7.35 11.39
CA GLU A 127 0.73 -8.78 11.10
C GLU A 127 1.84 -9.55 11.82
N ASP A 128 1.74 -10.89 11.79
CA ASP A 128 2.74 -11.79 12.36
C ASP A 128 4.02 -11.85 11.52
N GLU A 129 5.11 -12.34 12.12
CA GLU A 129 6.42 -12.49 11.43
C GLU A 129 6.34 -13.40 10.20
N ASP A 130 5.46 -14.40 10.20
CA ASP A 130 5.26 -15.25 9.01
C ASP A 130 4.78 -14.43 7.82
N VAL A 131 3.87 -13.48 8.06
CA VAL A 131 3.36 -12.59 7.02
C VAL A 131 4.45 -11.60 6.59
N VAL A 132 5.28 -11.13 7.52
CA VAL A 132 6.42 -10.26 7.20
C VAL A 132 7.38 -10.95 6.23
N GLY A 133 7.76 -12.20 6.52
CA GLY A 133 8.61 -12.99 5.64
C GLY A 133 7.99 -13.21 4.26
N PHE A 134 6.70 -13.46 4.23
CA PHE A 134 5.94 -13.66 3.01
C PHE A 134 5.93 -12.40 2.13
N VAL A 135 5.61 -11.25 2.72
CA VAL A 135 5.60 -9.95 2.01
C VAL A 135 6.99 -9.63 1.46
N ASN A 136 8.01 -9.78 2.30
CA ASN A 136 9.40 -9.55 1.87
C ASN A 136 9.80 -10.49 0.72
N GLY A 137 9.41 -11.76 0.80
CA GLY A 137 9.69 -12.76 -0.23
C GLY A 137 9.05 -12.43 -1.57
N ILE A 138 7.77 -12.04 -1.56
CA ILE A 138 7.06 -11.65 -2.78
C ILE A 138 7.74 -10.45 -3.42
N LEU A 139 8.00 -9.40 -2.66
CA LEU A 139 8.58 -8.17 -3.20
C LEU A 139 9.99 -8.39 -3.70
N GLY A 140 10.81 -9.15 -2.98
CA GLY A 140 12.16 -9.50 -3.44
C GLY A 140 12.13 -10.29 -4.74
N SER A 141 11.25 -11.28 -4.83
CA SER A 141 11.11 -12.10 -6.05
C SER A 141 10.62 -11.26 -7.23
N PHE A 142 9.66 -10.36 -6.98
CA PHE A 142 9.15 -9.45 -8.00
C PHE A 142 10.28 -8.57 -8.57
N VAL A 143 11.09 -7.98 -7.72
CA VAL A 143 12.19 -7.09 -8.13
C VAL A 143 13.24 -7.89 -8.91
N ARG A 144 13.58 -9.09 -8.45
CA ARG A 144 14.53 -9.96 -9.18
C ARG A 144 13.97 -10.35 -10.56
N GLY A 145 12.66 -10.60 -10.66
CA GLY A 145 12.00 -10.89 -11.92
C GLY A 145 12.07 -9.73 -12.90
N MET A 146 11.87 -8.49 -12.42
CA MET A 146 12.03 -7.29 -13.23
C MET A 146 13.46 -7.13 -13.76
N ASP A 147 14.44 -7.32 -12.91
CA ASP A 147 15.86 -7.23 -13.30
C ASP A 147 16.20 -8.26 -14.37
N ALA A 148 15.69 -9.48 -14.24
CA ALA A 148 15.91 -10.53 -15.24
C ALA A 148 15.28 -10.17 -16.59
N GLU A 149 14.09 -9.58 -16.60
CA GLU A 149 13.42 -9.13 -17.85
C GLU A 149 14.22 -8.02 -18.54
N ILE A 150 14.78 -7.08 -17.77
CA ILE A 150 15.59 -6.00 -18.32
C ILE A 150 16.88 -6.54 -18.97
N LYS A 151 17.46 -7.58 -18.39
CA LYS A 151 18.72 -8.17 -18.88
C LYS A 151 18.54 -9.06 -20.10
N THR A 152 17.34 -9.52 -20.39
CA THR A 152 17.05 -10.32 -21.58
C THR A 152 16.61 -9.43 -22.73
#